data_d1c3243ba67af579ab208e3560a650d0
#
_entry.id   d1c3243ba67af579ab208e3560a650d0
#
_cell.length_a   1.000
_cell.length_b   1.000
_cell.length_c   1.000
_cell.angle_alpha   90.00
_cell.angle_beta   90.00
_cell.angle_gamma   90.00
#
_symmetry.space_group_name_H-M   'P 1'
#
loop_
_entity.id
_entity.type
_entity.pdbx_description
1 polymer ?
#
loop_
_entity_poly.entity_id
_entity_poly.type
_entity_poly.pdbx_seq_one_letter_code
_entity_poly.pdbx_strand_id
1 'polypeptide(L)'
;MYNFQHRLEQCAALTEQTLDLYLPQQEEDRVTEAMRYSLLGGGKRLRAALALEFCRALCADQQPALPFACALEMVHAYSLIHDDLPCMDDDDMRRGKPSCHIAFGEAVALLAGDGLLTKAFEVLATHSCLPLERTVQAVQVLAQAAGHLGMIGGQRMDLENEKMQAEIERVEQTDRLKTGALICAAAKLGCIAAGADEERILLAESYAQKVGLAFQITDDILDCTGDEKTLGKPTGSDEQNHKTTYVSVYGVEQARQVAQQLLEQSKCDLDSMKLEEQANFLYDLADYVLERRH
;
A
#
# COMPACT_ATOMS: atom_id res chain seq x y z
N MET A 1 -3.95 26.36 -8.77
CA MET A 1 -2.84 25.64 -9.42
C MET A 1 -2.78 24.27 -8.78
N TYR A 2 -2.82 23.18 -9.56
CA TYR A 2 -2.69 21.81 -9.05
C TYR A 2 -1.32 21.65 -8.37
N ASN A 3 -1.29 20.91 -7.22
CA ASN A 3 -0.07 20.58 -6.48
C ASN A 3 -0.22 19.16 -5.96
N PHE A 4 0.66 18.25 -6.38
CA PHE A 4 0.65 16.84 -6.01
C PHE A 4 0.66 16.61 -4.49
N GLN A 5 1.62 17.25 -3.78
CA GLN A 5 1.75 17.08 -2.33
C GLN A 5 0.49 17.51 -1.58
N HIS A 6 -0.06 18.67 -1.94
CA HIS A 6 -1.31 19.15 -1.36
C HIS A 6 -2.49 18.21 -1.65
N ARG A 7 -2.55 17.64 -2.86
CA ARG A 7 -3.59 16.67 -3.21
C ARG A 7 -3.46 15.36 -2.44
N LEU A 8 -2.23 14.87 -2.26
CA LEU A 8 -1.95 13.70 -1.43
C LEU A 8 -2.39 13.93 0.02
N GLU A 9 -2.09 15.10 0.59
CA GLU A 9 -2.52 15.49 1.94
C GLU A 9 -4.06 15.56 2.06
N GLN A 10 -4.75 16.05 1.05
CA GLN A 10 -6.23 16.05 1.02
C GLN A 10 -6.79 14.62 1.01
N CYS A 11 -6.25 13.73 0.20
CA CYS A 11 -6.64 12.32 0.18
C CYS A 11 -6.39 11.64 1.53
N ALA A 12 -5.23 11.89 2.14
CA ALA A 12 -4.88 11.37 3.46
C ALA A 12 -5.83 11.87 4.54
N ALA A 13 -6.09 13.18 4.60
CA ALA A 13 -6.99 13.78 5.57
C ALA A 13 -8.43 13.26 5.44
N LEU A 14 -8.94 13.16 4.21
CA LEU A 14 -10.27 12.61 3.95
C LEU A 14 -10.38 11.14 4.39
N THR A 15 -9.35 10.34 4.09
CA THR A 15 -9.28 8.94 4.50
C THR A 15 -9.26 8.81 6.02
N GLU A 16 -8.42 9.60 6.71
CA GLU A 16 -8.29 9.55 8.17
C GLU A 16 -9.59 9.96 8.88
N GLN A 17 -10.25 11.02 8.40
CA GLN A 17 -11.55 11.41 8.93
C GLN A 17 -12.60 10.31 8.77
N THR A 18 -12.59 9.60 7.63
CA THR A 18 -13.55 8.52 7.38
C THR A 18 -13.21 7.27 8.17
N LEU A 19 -11.93 6.94 8.33
CA LEU A 19 -11.49 5.83 9.19
C LEU A 19 -11.91 6.05 10.65
N ASP A 20 -11.82 7.28 11.15
CA ASP A 20 -12.27 7.64 12.50
C ASP A 20 -13.78 7.41 12.67
N LEU A 21 -14.59 7.71 11.65
CA LEU A 21 -16.03 7.44 11.64
C LEU A 21 -16.36 5.94 11.57
N TYR A 22 -15.59 5.15 10.78
CA TYR A 22 -15.84 3.71 10.61
C TYR A 22 -15.35 2.87 11.78
N LEU A 23 -14.42 3.38 12.56
CA LEU A 23 -13.90 2.74 13.76
C LEU A 23 -13.96 3.72 14.96
N PRO A 24 -15.17 4.04 15.46
CA PRO A 24 -15.31 4.97 16.58
C PRO A 24 -14.69 4.41 17.85
N GLN A 25 -14.20 5.31 18.71
CA GLN A 25 -13.67 4.93 20.01
C GLN A 25 -14.76 4.28 20.86
N GLN A 26 -14.40 3.18 21.53
CA GLN A 26 -15.28 2.50 22.50
C GLN A 26 -14.63 2.59 23.87
N GLU A 27 -15.44 2.90 24.88
CA GLU A 27 -14.96 2.95 26.26
C GLU A 27 -14.60 1.53 26.74
N GLU A 28 -13.47 1.41 27.42
CA GLU A 28 -12.96 0.18 28.05
C GLU A 28 -12.64 -0.99 27.08
N ASP A 29 -12.62 -0.76 25.75
CA ASP A 29 -12.21 -1.79 24.78
C ASP A 29 -10.77 -1.59 24.29
N ARG A 30 -9.86 -2.32 24.92
CA ARG A 30 -8.42 -2.26 24.60
C ARG A 30 -8.10 -2.74 23.19
N VAL A 31 -8.89 -3.62 22.60
CA VAL A 31 -8.66 -4.08 21.21
C VAL A 31 -8.99 -2.97 20.24
N THR A 32 -10.15 -2.29 20.40
CA THR A 32 -10.49 -1.11 19.58
C THR A 32 -9.48 0.02 19.77
N GLU A 33 -8.96 0.24 20.99
CA GLU A 33 -7.90 1.23 21.25
C GLU A 33 -6.63 0.90 20.46
N ALA A 34 -6.18 -0.36 20.47
CA ALA A 34 -5.01 -0.83 19.74
C ALA A 34 -5.20 -0.77 18.20
N MET A 35 -6.40 -1.13 17.70
CA MET A 35 -6.77 -0.96 16.28
C MET A 35 -6.65 0.50 15.86
N ARG A 36 -7.22 1.43 16.61
CA ARG A 36 -7.15 2.87 16.35
C ARG A 36 -5.73 3.43 16.45
N TYR A 37 -4.97 3.00 17.46
CA TYR A 37 -3.57 3.38 17.64
C TYR A 37 -2.73 3.12 16.39
N SER A 38 -2.88 1.95 15.80
CA SER A 38 -2.13 1.55 14.62
C SER A 38 -2.71 2.15 13.32
N LEU A 39 -4.04 2.13 13.18
CA LEU A 39 -4.74 2.60 11.99
C LEU A 39 -4.62 4.12 11.81
N LEU A 40 -4.79 4.90 12.88
CA LEU A 40 -4.74 6.37 12.88
C LEU A 40 -3.36 6.91 13.26
N GLY A 41 -2.36 6.04 13.33
CA GLY A 41 -0.97 6.40 13.68
C GLY A 41 -0.22 7.23 12.62
N GLY A 42 -0.91 7.74 11.59
CA GLY A 42 -0.33 8.53 10.50
C GLY A 42 0.12 7.68 9.31
N GLY A 43 0.84 8.33 8.38
CA GLY A 43 1.33 7.74 7.14
C GLY A 43 0.86 8.51 5.91
N LYS A 44 1.52 8.29 4.77
CA LYS A 44 1.22 9.01 3.51
C LYS A 44 -0.10 8.59 2.85
N ARG A 45 -0.72 7.49 3.29
CA ARG A 45 -1.98 6.95 2.75
C ARG A 45 -1.97 6.77 1.23
N LEU A 46 -0.84 6.33 0.67
CA LEU A 46 -0.67 6.23 -0.78
C LEU A 46 -1.64 5.24 -1.43
N ARG A 47 -1.97 4.13 -0.75
CA ARG A 47 -2.95 3.14 -1.27
C ARG A 47 -4.35 3.72 -1.34
N ALA A 48 -4.77 4.41 -0.29
CA ALA A 48 -6.04 5.12 -0.27
C ALA A 48 -6.09 6.23 -1.33
N ALA A 49 -5.03 7.07 -1.42
CA ALA A 49 -4.94 8.12 -2.43
C ALA A 49 -5.04 7.55 -3.85
N LEU A 50 -4.38 6.42 -4.13
CA LEU A 50 -4.43 5.77 -5.43
C LEU A 50 -5.86 5.33 -5.79
N ALA A 51 -6.59 4.71 -4.87
CA ALA A 51 -7.98 4.31 -5.10
C ALA A 51 -8.90 5.51 -5.33
N LEU A 52 -8.76 6.56 -4.52
CA LEU A 52 -9.54 7.80 -4.64
C LEU A 52 -9.27 8.52 -5.96
N GLU A 53 -8.01 8.58 -6.39
CA GLU A 53 -7.60 9.31 -7.59
C GLU A 53 -7.93 8.55 -8.88
N PHE A 54 -7.86 7.23 -8.91
CA PHE A 54 -8.41 6.47 -10.04
C PHE A 54 -9.91 6.66 -10.19
N CYS A 55 -10.66 6.65 -9.08
CA CYS A 55 -12.09 6.91 -9.12
C CYS A 55 -12.36 8.33 -9.64
N ARG A 56 -11.68 9.33 -9.10
CA ARG A 56 -11.85 10.73 -9.51
C ARG A 56 -11.48 10.97 -10.98
N ALA A 57 -10.41 10.34 -11.46
CA ALA A 57 -9.95 10.47 -12.84
C ALA A 57 -10.94 9.88 -13.85
N LEU A 58 -11.76 8.92 -13.43
CA LEU A 58 -12.72 8.23 -14.29
C LEU A 58 -14.15 8.77 -14.22
N CYS A 59 -14.59 9.29 -13.08
CA CYS A 59 -15.98 9.74 -12.91
C CYS A 59 -16.11 11.15 -12.27
N ALA A 60 -15.01 11.90 -12.15
CA ALA A 60 -14.95 13.24 -11.53
C ALA A 60 -15.36 13.29 -10.03
N ASP A 61 -15.56 12.14 -9.39
CA ASP A 61 -15.93 12.00 -7.99
C ASP A 61 -15.07 10.90 -7.32
N GLN A 62 -14.64 11.15 -6.11
CA GLN A 62 -13.86 10.19 -5.32
C GLN A 62 -14.70 9.49 -4.22
N GLN A 63 -15.89 10.01 -3.92
CA GLN A 63 -16.72 9.53 -2.84
C GLN A 63 -17.09 8.03 -2.96
N PRO A 64 -17.41 7.50 -4.15
CA PRO A 64 -17.71 6.09 -4.29
C PRO A 64 -16.54 5.16 -3.91
N ALA A 65 -15.28 5.63 -4.01
CA ALA A 65 -14.10 4.84 -3.66
C ALA A 65 -13.74 4.92 -2.16
N LEU A 66 -14.33 5.81 -1.39
CA LEU A 66 -13.91 6.09 -0.01
C LEU A 66 -14.02 4.88 0.93
N PRO A 67 -15.11 4.06 0.92
CA PRO A 67 -15.14 2.83 1.70
C PRO A 67 -14.03 1.83 1.33
N PHE A 68 -13.70 1.75 0.03
CA PHE A 68 -12.64 0.86 -0.46
C PHE A 68 -11.25 1.35 -0.07
N ALA A 69 -11.00 2.66 -0.12
CA ALA A 69 -9.77 3.28 0.35
C ALA A 69 -9.56 3.04 1.85
N CYS A 70 -10.60 3.17 2.66
CA CYS A 70 -10.57 2.86 4.09
C CYS A 70 -10.29 1.38 4.36
N ALA A 71 -10.96 0.47 3.65
CA ALA A 71 -10.75 -0.96 3.80
C ALA A 71 -9.30 -1.38 3.44
N LEU A 72 -8.72 -0.79 2.39
CA LEU A 72 -7.31 -0.99 2.03
C LEU A 72 -6.36 -0.56 3.14
N GLU A 73 -6.59 0.59 3.76
CA GLU A 73 -5.75 1.07 4.87
C GLU A 73 -5.93 0.21 6.13
N MET A 74 -7.13 -0.34 6.39
CA MET A 74 -7.36 -1.31 7.47
C MET A 74 -6.57 -2.61 7.21
N VAL A 75 -6.62 -3.14 5.98
CA VAL A 75 -5.85 -4.31 5.57
C VAL A 75 -4.35 -4.04 5.66
N HIS A 76 -3.89 -2.87 5.25
CA HIS A 76 -2.48 -2.51 5.40
C HIS A 76 -2.07 -2.34 6.87
N ALA A 77 -2.93 -1.76 7.71
CA ALA A 77 -2.61 -1.56 9.12
C ALA A 77 -2.54 -2.89 9.88
N TYR A 78 -3.45 -3.85 9.62
CA TYR A 78 -3.33 -5.16 10.25
C TYR A 78 -2.04 -5.88 9.87
N SER A 79 -1.62 -5.79 8.61
CA SER A 79 -0.38 -6.45 8.18
C SER A 79 0.83 -5.89 8.93
N LEU A 80 0.90 -4.57 9.11
CA LEU A 80 1.98 -3.94 9.89
C LEU A 80 1.95 -4.35 11.38
N ILE A 81 0.75 -4.47 12.00
CA ILE A 81 0.64 -4.93 13.37
C ILE A 81 1.20 -6.35 13.53
N HIS A 82 0.84 -7.25 12.58
CA HIS A 82 1.28 -8.64 12.64
C HIS A 82 2.75 -8.79 12.26
N ASP A 83 3.25 -8.01 11.29
CA ASP A 83 4.67 -8.01 10.93
C ASP A 83 5.56 -7.59 12.11
N ASP A 84 5.12 -6.63 12.94
CA ASP A 84 5.89 -6.17 14.10
C ASP A 84 5.94 -7.17 15.27
N LEU A 85 5.13 -8.26 15.27
CA LEU A 85 5.10 -9.22 16.38
C LEU A 85 6.43 -9.95 16.57
N PRO A 86 6.77 -10.41 17.82
CA PRO A 86 8.01 -11.12 18.10
C PRO A 86 8.21 -12.43 17.33
N CYS A 87 7.14 -13.02 16.80
CA CYS A 87 7.22 -14.21 15.94
C CYS A 87 7.43 -13.91 14.47
N MET A 88 7.51 -12.63 14.11
CA MET A 88 7.69 -12.10 12.77
C MET A 88 8.97 -11.24 12.73
N ASP A 89 8.87 -9.94 12.45
CA ASP A 89 10.03 -9.04 12.31
C ASP A 89 10.58 -8.55 13.67
N ASP A 90 9.83 -8.71 14.79
CA ASP A 90 10.16 -8.30 16.16
C ASP A 90 10.56 -6.81 16.25
N ASP A 91 9.80 -5.96 15.58
CA ASP A 91 10.06 -4.52 15.52
C ASP A 91 9.45 -3.77 16.72
N ASP A 92 10.30 -3.16 17.56
CA ASP A 92 9.86 -2.38 18.74
C ASP A 92 9.19 -1.05 18.36
N MET A 93 9.47 -0.51 17.17
CA MET A 93 9.08 0.84 16.76
C MET A 93 8.45 0.86 15.36
N ARG A 94 7.33 1.57 15.22
CA ARG A 94 6.66 1.82 13.94
C ARG A 94 6.29 3.30 13.77
N ARG A 95 6.74 3.94 12.68
CA ARG A 95 6.47 5.38 12.41
C ARG A 95 6.85 6.31 13.57
N GLY A 96 7.98 6.03 14.23
CA GLY A 96 8.49 6.83 15.35
C GLY A 96 7.72 6.66 16.67
N LYS A 97 6.85 5.67 16.78
CA LYS A 97 6.12 5.29 18.01
C LYS A 97 6.37 3.82 18.33
N PRO A 98 6.19 3.38 19.60
CA PRO A 98 6.20 1.96 19.94
C PRO A 98 5.24 1.17 19.02
N SER A 99 5.66 0.00 18.57
CA SER A 99 4.81 -0.93 17.83
C SER A 99 3.60 -1.36 18.68
N CYS A 100 2.57 -1.92 18.04
CA CYS A 100 1.34 -2.26 18.72
C CYS A 100 1.54 -3.25 19.86
N HIS A 101 2.40 -4.26 19.67
CA HIS A 101 2.66 -5.28 20.70
C HIS A 101 3.45 -4.71 21.89
N ILE A 102 4.31 -3.72 21.69
CA ILE A 102 5.01 -3.01 22.76
C ILE A 102 4.03 -2.15 23.57
N ALA A 103 3.11 -1.45 22.88
CA ALA A 103 2.18 -0.53 23.54
C ALA A 103 1.04 -1.26 24.28
N PHE A 104 0.54 -2.38 23.76
CA PHE A 104 -0.68 -3.05 24.23
C PHE A 104 -0.48 -4.51 24.68
N GLY A 105 0.68 -5.09 24.39
CA GLY A 105 0.99 -6.51 24.57
C GLY A 105 0.62 -7.37 23.37
N GLU A 106 1.31 -8.49 23.19
CA GLU A 106 1.22 -9.37 22.01
C GLU A 106 -0.22 -9.86 21.73
N ALA A 107 -0.94 -10.32 22.76
CA ALA A 107 -2.29 -10.85 22.58
C ALA A 107 -3.28 -9.79 22.09
N VAL A 108 -3.20 -8.55 22.61
CA VAL A 108 -4.06 -7.44 22.16
C VAL A 108 -3.67 -7.01 20.75
N ALA A 109 -2.37 -6.96 20.43
CA ALA A 109 -1.89 -6.63 19.08
C ALA A 109 -2.38 -7.67 18.05
N LEU A 110 -2.27 -8.96 18.35
CA LEU A 110 -2.77 -10.03 17.48
C LEU A 110 -4.28 -9.85 17.20
N LEU A 111 -5.09 -9.65 18.25
CA LEU A 111 -6.54 -9.43 18.12
C LEU A 111 -6.87 -8.12 17.40
N ALA A 112 -6.07 -7.07 17.56
CA ALA A 112 -6.24 -5.81 16.85
C ALA A 112 -6.02 -5.98 15.34
N GLY A 113 -5.02 -6.76 14.93
CA GLY A 113 -4.81 -7.14 13.54
C GLY A 113 -5.98 -7.91 12.95
N ASP A 114 -6.46 -8.96 13.64
CA ASP A 114 -7.64 -9.74 13.24
C ASP A 114 -8.90 -8.86 13.13
N GLY A 115 -9.06 -7.96 14.11
CA GLY A 115 -10.16 -6.99 14.15
C GLY A 115 -10.17 -6.06 12.94
N LEU A 116 -9.00 -5.48 12.58
CA LEU A 116 -8.87 -4.60 11.42
C LEU A 116 -9.12 -5.34 10.10
N LEU A 117 -8.59 -6.56 9.94
CA LEU A 117 -8.84 -7.37 8.76
C LEU A 117 -10.33 -7.66 8.58
N THR A 118 -11.02 -8.07 9.65
CA THR A 118 -12.47 -8.34 9.64
C THR A 118 -13.26 -7.05 9.37
N LYS A 119 -12.89 -5.94 10.02
CA LYS A 119 -13.53 -4.63 9.86
C LYS A 119 -13.42 -4.08 8.43
N ALA A 120 -12.34 -4.35 7.73
CA ALA A 120 -12.18 -3.96 6.33
C ALA A 120 -13.32 -4.54 5.46
N PHE A 121 -13.65 -5.81 5.63
CA PHE A 121 -14.74 -6.45 4.87
C PHE A 121 -16.13 -6.00 5.34
N GLU A 122 -16.30 -5.74 6.63
CA GLU A 122 -17.55 -5.13 7.16
C GLU A 122 -17.78 -3.76 6.51
N VAL A 123 -16.74 -2.90 6.42
CA VAL A 123 -16.84 -1.58 5.78
C VAL A 123 -17.26 -1.71 4.31
N LEU A 124 -16.68 -2.62 3.55
CA LEU A 124 -17.06 -2.86 2.16
C LEU A 124 -18.53 -3.29 2.04
N ALA A 125 -18.97 -4.18 2.91
CA ALA A 125 -20.33 -4.72 2.86
C ALA A 125 -21.40 -3.71 3.30
N THR A 126 -21.07 -2.79 4.22
CA THR A 126 -22.04 -1.88 4.85
C THR A 126 -22.03 -0.47 4.31
N HIS A 127 -20.88 0.03 3.83
CA HIS A 127 -20.74 1.42 3.40
C HIS A 127 -20.55 1.61 1.89
N SER A 128 -20.51 0.51 1.11
CA SER A 128 -20.49 0.63 -0.35
C SER A 128 -21.81 1.21 -0.86
N CYS A 129 -21.71 2.23 -1.69
CA CYS A 129 -22.84 2.82 -2.42
C CYS A 129 -23.03 2.22 -3.83
N LEU A 130 -22.22 1.22 -4.19
CA LEU A 130 -22.22 0.61 -5.50
C LEU A 130 -23.34 -0.44 -5.66
N PRO A 131 -23.73 -0.78 -6.90
CA PRO A 131 -24.52 -1.97 -7.17
C PRO A 131 -23.89 -3.23 -6.56
N LEU A 132 -24.73 -4.18 -6.12
CA LEU A 132 -24.27 -5.38 -5.41
C LEU A 132 -23.17 -6.14 -6.16
N GLU A 133 -23.30 -6.29 -7.47
CA GLU A 133 -22.31 -6.97 -8.31
C GLU A 133 -20.92 -6.33 -8.21
N ARG A 134 -20.84 -4.99 -8.23
CA ARG A 134 -19.58 -4.26 -8.09
C ARG A 134 -19.05 -4.30 -6.66
N THR A 135 -19.92 -4.28 -5.66
CA THR A 135 -19.51 -4.48 -4.27
C THR A 135 -18.91 -5.87 -4.07
N VAL A 136 -19.52 -6.91 -4.63
CA VAL A 136 -18.97 -8.28 -4.59
C VAL A 136 -17.63 -8.36 -5.34
N GLN A 137 -17.50 -7.73 -6.51
CA GLN A 137 -16.24 -7.65 -7.25
C GLN A 137 -15.14 -6.97 -6.41
N ALA A 138 -15.47 -5.88 -5.72
CA ALA A 138 -14.53 -5.18 -4.84
C ALA A 138 -14.09 -6.04 -3.65
N VAL A 139 -15.01 -6.76 -3.00
CA VAL A 139 -14.71 -7.73 -1.94
C VAL A 139 -13.78 -8.82 -2.45
N GLN A 140 -14.03 -9.35 -3.65
CA GLN A 140 -13.18 -10.37 -4.28
C GLN A 140 -11.77 -9.85 -4.55
N VAL A 141 -11.63 -8.64 -5.11
CA VAL A 141 -10.32 -8.01 -5.37
C VAL A 141 -9.52 -7.84 -4.08
N LEU A 142 -10.16 -7.30 -3.02
CA LEU A 142 -9.46 -7.09 -1.74
C LEU A 142 -9.09 -8.43 -1.08
N ALA A 143 -9.98 -9.42 -1.09
CA ALA A 143 -9.73 -10.73 -0.51
C ALA A 143 -8.59 -11.47 -1.21
N GLN A 144 -8.52 -11.42 -2.54
CA GLN A 144 -7.42 -11.99 -3.30
C GLN A 144 -6.09 -11.29 -3.01
N ALA A 145 -6.10 -9.95 -2.98
CA ALA A 145 -4.89 -9.17 -2.75
C ALA A 145 -4.35 -9.33 -1.31
N ALA A 146 -5.22 -9.40 -0.30
CA ALA A 146 -4.83 -9.62 1.09
C ALA A 146 -4.48 -11.09 1.40
N GLY A 147 -4.99 -12.03 0.60
CA GLY A 147 -4.99 -13.45 0.88
C GLY A 147 -3.65 -14.16 0.70
N HIS A 148 -3.69 -15.51 0.83
CA HIS A 148 -2.51 -16.39 0.75
C HIS A 148 -1.85 -16.45 -0.63
N LEU A 149 -2.54 -16.02 -1.70
CA LEU A 149 -1.99 -15.86 -3.05
C LEU A 149 -1.61 -14.40 -3.37
N GLY A 150 -1.78 -13.49 -2.41
CA GLY A 150 -1.41 -12.08 -2.46
C GLY A 150 -0.44 -11.74 -1.34
N MET A 151 -0.77 -10.72 -0.55
CA MET A 151 0.11 -10.14 0.48
C MET A 151 0.60 -11.18 1.51
N ILE A 152 -0.29 -12.04 2.04
CA ILE A 152 0.11 -13.10 2.98
C ILE A 152 1.08 -14.09 2.30
N GLY A 153 0.86 -14.42 1.03
CA GLY A 153 1.78 -15.26 0.25
C GLY A 153 3.15 -14.61 0.08
N GLY A 154 3.17 -13.30 -0.16
CA GLY A 154 4.41 -12.51 -0.23
C GLY A 154 5.14 -12.48 1.11
N GLN A 155 4.45 -12.27 2.21
CA GLN A 155 5.04 -12.29 3.56
C GLN A 155 5.64 -13.66 3.90
N ARG A 156 4.96 -14.76 3.56
CA ARG A 156 5.53 -16.12 3.69
C ARG A 156 6.83 -16.27 2.91
N MET A 157 6.86 -15.78 1.65
CA MET A 157 8.07 -15.85 0.82
C MET A 157 9.21 -15.01 1.39
N ASP A 158 8.90 -13.85 1.96
CA ASP A 158 9.87 -12.97 2.60
C ASP A 158 10.57 -13.68 3.79
N LEU A 159 9.80 -14.27 4.69
CA LEU A 159 10.32 -15.09 5.81
C LEU A 159 11.14 -16.31 5.34
N GLU A 160 10.79 -16.90 4.18
CA GLU A 160 11.59 -17.99 3.59
C GLU A 160 12.90 -17.45 3.01
N ASN A 161 12.88 -16.25 2.38
CA ASN A 161 14.04 -15.62 1.77
C ASN A 161 15.11 -15.24 2.80
N GLU A 162 14.73 -14.90 4.02
CA GLU A 162 15.70 -14.66 5.13
C GLU A 162 16.57 -15.87 5.46
N LYS A 163 16.11 -17.09 5.17
CA LYS A 163 16.79 -18.35 5.45
C LYS A 163 17.62 -18.87 4.29
N MET A 164 17.61 -18.17 3.16
CA MET A 164 18.29 -18.58 1.94
C MET A 164 18.76 -17.37 1.13
N GLN A 165 19.77 -17.54 0.33
CA GLN A 165 20.11 -16.54 -0.68
C GLN A 165 19.13 -16.66 -1.85
N ALA A 166 18.14 -15.77 -1.91
CA ALA A 166 17.12 -15.79 -2.93
C ALA A 166 17.68 -15.30 -4.27
N GLU A 167 17.23 -15.88 -5.39
CA GLU A 167 17.47 -15.35 -6.73
C GLU A 167 16.59 -14.11 -6.97
N ILE A 168 16.98 -13.23 -7.89
CA ILE A 168 16.29 -11.95 -8.10
C ILE A 168 14.83 -12.14 -8.55
N GLU A 169 14.55 -13.15 -9.35
CA GLU A 169 13.18 -13.47 -9.79
C GLU A 169 12.26 -13.83 -8.60
N ARG A 170 12.84 -14.45 -7.56
CA ARG A 170 12.09 -14.77 -6.34
C ARG A 170 11.86 -13.51 -5.49
N VAL A 171 12.83 -12.60 -5.45
CA VAL A 171 12.68 -11.29 -4.78
C VAL A 171 11.58 -10.48 -5.49
N GLU A 172 11.62 -10.37 -6.82
CA GLU A 172 10.57 -9.72 -7.61
C GLU A 172 9.19 -10.30 -7.33
N GLN A 173 9.09 -11.62 -7.24
CA GLN A 173 7.82 -12.27 -6.92
C GLN A 173 7.36 -11.95 -5.50
N THR A 174 8.27 -11.92 -4.53
CA THR A 174 7.98 -11.54 -3.14
C THR A 174 7.44 -10.12 -3.08
N ASP A 175 8.13 -9.16 -3.69
CA ASP A 175 7.75 -7.74 -3.73
C ASP A 175 6.40 -7.53 -4.42
N ARG A 176 6.18 -8.22 -5.54
CA ARG A 176 4.92 -8.18 -6.27
C ARG A 176 3.75 -8.63 -5.40
N LEU A 177 3.95 -9.64 -4.55
CA LEU A 177 2.91 -10.18 -3.68
C LEU A 177 2.81 -9.40 -2.37
N LYS A 178 3.92 -9.22 -1.63
CA LYS A 178 3.92 -8.58 -0.31
C LYS A 178 3.45 -7.12 -0.39
N THR A 179 3.99 -6.36 -1.33
CA THR A 179 3.74 -4.92 -1.48
C THR A 179 2.81 -4.62 -2.66
N GLY A 180 3.09 -5.20 -3.82
CA GLY A 180 2.42 -4.89 -5.08
C GLY A 180 0.95 -5.28 -5.10
N ALA A 181 0.55 -6.39 -4.46
CA ALA A 181 -0.83 -6.88 -4.48
C ALA A 181 -1.83 -5.84 -3.96
N LEU A 182 -1.55 -5.17 -2.84
CA LEU A 182 -2.42 -4.12 -2.30
C LEU A 182 -2.37 -2.81 -3.13
N ILE A 183 -1.26 -2.51 -3.79
CA ILE A 183 -1.16 -1.36 -4.71
C ILE A 183 -2.03 -1.61 -5.94
N CYS A 184 -1.98 -2.82 -6.52
CA CYS A 184 -2.85 -3.23 -7.61
C CYS A 184 -4.32 -3.22 -7.21
N ALA A 185 -4.64 -3.75 -6.01
CA ALA A 185 -5.99 -3.69 -5.49
C ALA A 185 -6.50 -2.25 -5.35
N ALA A 186 -5.66 -1.30 -4.92
CA ALA A 186 -6.03 0.09 -4.80
C ALA A 186 -6.47 0.70 -6.14
N ALA A 187 -5.69 0.49 -7.21
CA ALA A 187 -6.03 0.97 -8.55
C ALA A 187 -7.32 0.32 -9.08
N LYS A 188 -7.44 -1.01 -8.94
CA LYS A 188 -8.64 -1.76 -9.37
C LYS A 188 -9.89 -1.31 -8.62
N LEU A 189 -9.81 -1.14 -7.32
CA LEU A 189 -10.94 -0.70 -6.48
C LEU A 189 -11.40 0.72 -6.83
N GLY A 190 -10.46 1.61 -7.15
CA GLY A 190 -10.79 2.94 -7.67
C GLY A 190 -11.55 2.88 -8.99
N CYS A 191 -11.10 2.04 -9.93
CA CYS A 191 -11.78 1.82 -11.21
C CYS A 191 -13.17 1.18 -11.04
N ILE A 192 -13.31 0.17 -10.17
CA ILE A 192 -14.57 -0.48 -9.85
C ILE A 192 -15.55 0.54 -9.27
N ALA A 193 -15.09 1.39 -8.36
CA ALA A 193 -15.89 2.44 -7.73
C ALA A 193 -16.41 3.46 -8.76
N ALA A 194 -15.59 3.80 -9.75
CA ALA A 194 -15.97 4.69 -10.84
C ALA A 194 -16.90 4.06 -11.89
N GLY A 195 -17.13 2.74 -11.82
CA GLY A 195 -17.93 2.05 -12.82
C GLY A 195 -17.17 1.74 -14.12
N ALA A 196 -15.84 1.69 -14.10
CA ALA A 196 -15.01 1.40 -15.25
C ALA A 196 -15.31 0.01 -15.88
N ASP A 197 -15.00 -0.10 -17.16
CA ASP A 197 -14.99 -1.37 -17.90
C ASP A 197 -13.74 -2.21 -17.55
N GLU A 198 -13.72 -3.46 -18.02
CA GLU A 198 -12.64 -4.41 -17.73
C GLU A 198 -11.31 -3.96 -18.34
N GLU A 199 -11.31 -3.34 -19.51
CA GLU A 199 -10.09 -2.85 -20.17
C GLU A 199 -9.39 -1.79 -19.32
N ARG A 200 -10.13 -0.84 -18.78
CA ARG A 200 -9.59 0.20 -17.88
C ARG A 200 -9.12 -0.38 -16.54
N ILE A 201 -9.82 -1.38 -16.00
CA ILE A 201 -9.39 -2.08 -14.78
C ILE A 201 -8.05 -2.78 -15.01
N LEU A 202 -7.85 -3.45 -16.16
CA LEU A 202 -6.60 -4.12 -16.50
C LEU A 202 -5.45 -3.11 -16.73
N LEU A 203 -5.71 -1.98 -17.38
CA LEU A 203 -4.71 -0.91 -17.54
C LEU A 203 -4.31 -0.29 -16.20
N ALA A 204 -5.25 -0.07 -15.29
CA ALA A 204 -4.97 0.41 -13.95
C ALA A 204 -4.15 -0.61 -13.13
N GLU A 205 -4.41 -1.90 -13.27
CA GLU A 205 -3.61 -2.96 -12.67
C GLU A 205 -2.19 -2.97 -13.23
N SER A 206 -2.03 -2.86 -14.55
CA SER A 206 -0.73 -2.77 -15.23
C SER A 206 0.08 -1.56 -14.77
N TYR A 207 -0.55 -0.39 -14.69
CA TYR A 207 0.03 0.82 -14.10
C TYR A 207 0.52 0.58 -12.68
N ALA A 208 -0.35 0.04 -11.83
CA ALA A 208 -0.07 -0.18 -10.41
C ALA A 208 1.04 -1.21 -10.17
N GLN A 209 1.14 -2.25 -11.00
CA GLN A 209 2.24 -3.22 -10.97
C GLN A 209 3.59 -2.55 -11.22
N LYS A 210 3.66 -1.70 -12.25
CA LYS A 210 4.90 -0.98 -12.62
C LYS A 210 5.30 0.03 -11.56
N VAL A 211 4.35 0.82 -11.07
CA VAL A 211 4.59 1.81 -10.00
C VAL A 211 5.01 1.09 -8.70
N GLY A 212 4.36 -0.01 -8.35
CA GLY A 212 4.69 -0.80 -7.16
C GLY A 212 6.09 -1.39 -7.21
N LEU A 213 6.49 -1.96 -8.35
CA LEU A 213 7.83 -2.49 -8.54
C LEU A 213 8.89 -1.37 -8.54
N ALA A 214 8.65 -0.27 -9.25
CA ALA A 214 9.54 0.89 -9.23
C ALA A 214 9.69 1.47 -7.81
N PHE A 215 8.63 1.42 -7.01
CA PHE A 215 8.67 1.84 -5.61
C PHE A 215 9.65 0.98 -4.80
N GLN A 216 9.61 -0.34 -4.92
CA GLN A 216 10.55 -1.24 -4.22
C GLN A 216 11.98 -1.03 -4.69
N ILE A 217 12.22 -0.96 -6.01
CA ILE A 217 13.56 -0.68 -6.55
C ILE A 217 14.11 0.65 -6.01
N THR A 218 13.25 1.67 -5.88
CA THR A 218 13.66 2.97 -5.33
C THR A 218 13.94 2.88 -3.83
N ASP A 219 13.21 2.05 -3.07
CA ASP A 219 13.52 1.78 -1.67
C ASP A 219 14.90 1.11 -1.52
N ASP A 220 15.23 0.10 -2.33
CA ASP A 220 16.56 -0.55 -2.36
C ASP A 220 17.67 0.49 -2.67
N ILE A 221 17.44 1.39 -3.62
CA ILE A 221 18.39 2.45 -3.96
C ILE A 221 18.58 3.40 -2.77
N LEU A 222 17.49 3.79 -2.09
CA LEU A 222 17.55 4.70 -0.95
C LEU A 222 18.23 4.04 0.26
N ASP A 223 18.05 2.73 0.49
CA ASP A 223 18.77 2.02 1.55
C ASP A 223 20.29 2.06 1.35
N CYS A 224 20.76 1.95 0.10
CA CYS A 224 22.19 1.99 -0.23
C CYS A 224 22.78 3.42 -0.30
N THR A 225 22.01 4.43 -0.74
CA THR A 225 22.51 5.77 -1.08
C THR A 225 22.01 6.90 -0.22
N GLY A 226 21.00 6.63 0.63
CA GLY A 226 20.33 7.62 1.44
C GLY A 226 21.17 8.12 2.62
N ASP A 227 20.76 9.26 3.20
CA ASP A 227 21.30 9.78 4.45
C ASP A 227 20.38 9.36 5.61
N GLU A 228 20.94 8.72 6.64
CA GLU A 228 20.21 8.24 7.82
C GLU A 228 19.33 9.31 8.48
N LYS A 229 19.81 10.58 8.49
CA LYS A 229 19.04 11.69 9.06
C LYS A 229 17.79 12.03 8.25
N THR A 230 17.85 11.81 6.94
CA THR A 230 16.74 12.10 6.02
C THR A 230 15.75 10.93 5.98
N LEU A 231 16.26 9.69 6.04
CA LEU A 231 15.46 8.46 5.98
C LEU A 231 14.78 8.12 7.32
N GLY A 232 15.32 8.59 8.44
CA GLY A 232 14.82 8.28 9.78
C GLY A 232 15.02 6.83 10.22
N LYS A 233 15.80 6.03 9.48
CA LYS A 233 16.21 4.66 9.77
C LYS A 233 17.68 4.45 9.34
N PRO A 234 18.39 3.45 9.93
CA PRO A 234 19.74 3.10 9.47
C PRO A 234 19.75 2.76 7.98
N THR A 235 20.82 3.16 7.28
CA THR A 235 21.09 2.79 5.87
C THR A 235 22.00 1.57 5.80
N GLY A 236 21.93 0.82 4.68
CA GLY A 236 22.74 -0.38 4.48
C GLY A 236 22.21 -1.60 5.27
N SER A 237 20.97 -1.57 5.71
CA SER A 237 20.36 -2.70 6.43
C SER A 237 20.27 -3.96 5.55
N ASP A 238 20.00 -3.80 4.26
CA ASP A 238 19.91 -4.90 3.32
C ASP A 238 21.27 -5.58 3.08
N GLU A 239 22.35 -4.80 2.99
CA GLU A 239 23.72 -5.34 2.86
C GLU A 239 24.15 -6.07 4.16
N GLN A 240 23.85 -5.50 5.33
CA GLN A 240 24.17 -6.12 6.64
C GLN A 240 23.44 -7.45 6.82
N ASN A 241 22.20 -7.54 6.35
CA ASN A 241 21.37 -8.74 6.42
C ASN A 241 21.57 -9.70 5.22
N HIS A 242 22.54 -9.42 4.33
CA HIS A 242 22.81 -10.19 3.12
C HIS A 242 21.57 -10.44 2.24
N LYS A 243 20.63 -9.48 2.20
CA LYS A 243 19.44 -9.56 1.36
C LYS A 243 19.81 -9.40 -0.12
N THR A 244 19.21 -10.22 -0.96
CA THR A 244 19.23 -9.99 -2.41
C THR A 244 18.28 -8.86 -2.74
N THR A 245 18.77 -7.81 -3.42
CA THR A 245 17.98 -6.65 -3.85
C THR A 245 18.32 -6.33 -5.31
N TYR A 246 17.55 -5.46 -5.96
CA TYR A 246 17.91 -4.97 -7.30
C TYR A 246 19.29 -4.31 -7.33
N VAL A 247 19.62 -3.57 -6.28
CA VAL A 247 20.93 -2.88 -6.18
C VAL A 247 22.06 -3.88 -6.00
N SER A 248 21.88 -4.93 -5.21
CA SER A 248 22.92 -5.95 -5.00
C SER A 248 23.24 -6.76 -6.28
N VAL A 249 22.24 -6.94 -7.17
CA VAL A 249 22.38 -7.73 -8.40
C VAL A 249 22.82 -6.87 -9.57
N TYR A 250 22.23 -5.71 -9.76
CA TYR A 250 22.44 -4.89 -10.97
C TYR A 250 23.24 -3.61 -10.72
N GLY A 251 23.46 -3.24 -9.46
CA GLY A 251 24.03 -1.95 -9.08
C GLY A 251 23.03 -0.79 -9.18
N VAL A 252 23.34 0.30 -8.46
CA VAL A 252 22.46 1.49 -8.29
C VAL A 252 22.03 2.10 -9.63
N GLU A 253 22.97 2.27 -10.57
CA GLU A 253 22.71 2.95 -11.84
C GLU A 253 21.72 2.15 -12.71
N GLN A 254 21.91 0.84 -12.84
CA GLN A 254 21.03 -0.01 -13.62
C GLN A 254 19.66 -0.18 -12.94
N ALA A 255 19.60 -0.33 -11.61
CA ALA A 255 18.38 -0.34 -10.85
C ALA A 255 17.55 0.94 -11.08
N ARG A 256 18.20 2.11 -11.08
CA ARG A 256 17.55 3.41 -11.39
C ARG A 256 17.00 3.45 -12.81
N GLN A 257 17.71 2.94 -13.80
CA GLN A 257 17.24 2.87 -15.19
C GLN A 257 16.02 1.96 -15.32
N VAL A 258 16.01 0.80 -14.63
CA VAL A 258 14.84 -0.11 -14.62
C VAL A 258 13.62 0.58 -13.99
N ALA A 259 13.79 1.23 -12.83
CA ALA A 259 12.71 1.97 -12.20
C ALA A 259 12.14 3.07 -13.12
N GLN A 260 13.02 3.84 -13.76
CA GLN A 260 12.60 4.88 -14.71
C GLN A 260 11.82 4.31 -15.90
N GLN A 261 12.28 3.21 -16.50
CA GLN A 261 11.59 2.55 -17.61
C GLN A 261 10.19 2.05 -17.20
N LEU A 262 10.06 1.47 -16.00
CA LEU A 262 8.77 1.03 -15.47
C LEU A 262 7.79 2.20 -15.31
N LEU A 263 8.27 3.34 -14.80
CA LEU A 263 7.44 4.53 -14.61
C LEU A 263 7.01 5.18 -15.94
N GLU A 264 7.90 5.23 -16.92
CA GLU A 264 7.56 5.66 -18.29
C GLU A 264 6.47 4.75 -18.90
N GLN A 265 6.62 3.43 -18.77
CA GLN A 265 5.61 2.48 -19.25
C GLN A 265 4.28 2.61 -18.49
N SER A 266 4.31 2.91 -17.19
CA SER A 266 3.08 3.13 -16.40
C SER A 266 2.30 4.35 -16.91
N LYS A 267 2.98 5.41 -17.34
CA LYS A 267 2.33 6.57 -17.96
C LYS A 267 1.67 6.22 -19.29
N CYS A 268 2.27 5.31 -20.08
CA CYS A 268 1.62 4.82 -21.32
C CYS A 268 0.31 4.04 -21.03
N ASP A 269 0.23 3.34 -19.89
CA ASP A 269 -1.04 2.71 -19.47
C ASP A 269 -2.11 3.77 -19.19
N LEU A 270 -1.77 4.88 -18.52
CA LEU A 270 -2.69 6.00 -18.27
C LEU A 270 -3.13 6.66 -19.58
N ASP A 271 -2.22 6.90 -20.52
CA ASP A 271 -2.53 7.44 -21.84
C ASP A 271 -3.55 6.56 -22.57
N SER A 272 -3.38 5.24 -22.47
CA SER A 272 -4.28 4.25 -23.08
C SER A 272 -5.69 4.25 -22.45
N MET A 273 -5.80 4.62 -21.17
CA MET A 273 -7.09 4.77 -20.48
C MET A 273 -7.90 5.99 -20.95
N LYS A 274 -7.26 6.92 -21.66
CA LYS A 274 -7.88 8.17 -22.16
C LYS A 274 -8.55 8.96 -21.03
N LEU A 275 -7.83 9.15 -19.95
CA LEU A 275 -8.26 9.93 -18.81
C LEU A 275 -8.20 11.43 -19.13
N GLU A 276 -9.09 12.21 -18.52
CA GLU A 276 -9.11 13.67 -18.65
C GLU A 276 -8.04 14.33 -17.74
N GLU A 277 -8.00 15.67 -17.72
CA GLU A 277 -7.06 16.48 -16.90
C GLU A 277 -7.02 16.10 -15.40
N GLN A 278 -8.02 15.41 -14.91
CA GLN A 278 -8.12 14.95 -13.53
C GLN A 278 -7.12 13.83 -13.19
N ALA A 279 -6.44 13.25 -14.18
CA ALA A 279 -5.43 12.21 -14.00
C ALA A 279 -4.04 12.72 -13.58
N ASN A 280 -3.82 14.03 -13.49
CA ASN A 280 -2.51 14.62 -13.18
C ASN A 280 -1.86 14.01 -11.94
N PHE A 281 -2.64 13.67 -10.90
CA PHE A 281 -2.13 13.02 -9.71
C PHE A 281 -1.44 11.67 -10.01
N LEU A 282 -2.01 10.88 -10.91
CA LEU A 282 -1.47 9.56 -11.25
C LEU A 282 -0.15 9.65 -12.02
N TYR A 283 -0.02 10.65 -12.92
CA TYR A 283 1.25 10.93 -13.60
C TYR A 283 2.31 11.42 -12.62
N ASP A 284 1.96 12.39 -11.75
CA ASP A 284 2.89 12.94 -10.77
C ASP A 284 3.26 11.92 -9.69
N LEU A 285 2.39 10.94 -9.36
CA LEU A 285 2.73 9.84 -8.47
C LEU A 285 3.86 8.99 -9.04
N ALA A 286 3.83 8.71 -10.35
CA ALA A 286 4.91 8.00 -11.01
C ALA A 286 6.24 8.78 -10.91
N ASP A 287 6.23 10.11 -11.15
CA ASP A 287 7.42 10.96 -11.01
C ASP A 287 7.89 11.04 -9.54
N TYR A 288 6.96 11.16 -8.60
CA TYR A 288 7.25 11.20 -7.17
C TYR A 288 7.97 9.94 -6.66
N VAL A 289 7.60 8.76 -7.18
CA VAL A 289 8.26 7.50 -6.79
C VAL A 289 9.76 7.53 -7.10
N LEU A 290 10.16 8.11 -8.22
CA LEU A 290 11.58 8.20 -8.62
C LEU A 290 12.34 9.31 -7.87
N GLU A 291 11.67 10.44 -7.57
CA GLU A 291 12.28 11.65 -7.01
C GLU A 291 12.30 11.67 -5.47
N ARG A 292 11.58 10.77 -4.82
CA ARG A 292 11.50 10.74 -3.36
C ARG A 292 12.88 10.54 -2.72
N ARG A 293 13.05 11.12 -1.54
CA ARG A 293 14.30 11.07 -0.76
C ARG A 293 14.10 10.36 0.59
N HIS A 294 12.87 9.95 0.89
CA HIS A 294 12.48 9.27 2.12
C HIS A 294 11.11 8.57 1.99
#